data_9851318fff6f997502aac43fa863b5ee
#
_entry.id   9851318fff6f997502aac43fa863b5ee
#
_cell.length_a   1.000
_cell.length_b   1.000
_cell.length_c   1.000
_cell.angle_alpha   90.00
_cell.angle_beta   90.00
_cell.angle_gamma   90.00
#
_symmetry.space_group_name_H-M   'P 1'
#
loop_
_entity.id
_entity.type
_entity.pdbx_description
1 polymer ?
#
loop_
_entity_poly.entity_id
_entity_poly.type
_entity_poly.pdbx_seq_one_letter_code
_entity_poly.pdbx_strand_id
1 'polypeptide(L)'
;MYYLETNALRALGGSLGQNKELLKQSYTSTFSLFELIKGIDRSKDSNRRLNVLNSIQAIDLKLVDFMPFEMIELAFGGSTDVIESEIVKDKIREIFLNSDVDQSDYTKVIDRYESGTLAFQESVSKAYAVPAPPEKVVRLDLNKILLPERETPEHLKKIPKDSHPSRFLMEQIKQTEAPAIYRLHNSESKMSDSEILSIYNNSLDLYFLACFGYELKRKCLRQAASKNDLLDLLHAIYLIDHDSIMVSNDAIFPAILPSINIISVEEYRNLV
;
A
#
# COMPACT_ATOMS: atom_id res chain seq x y z
N MET A 1 7.62 -7.55 10.83
CA MET A 1 8.56 -6.58 10.21
C MET A 1 7.83 -5.25 9.98
N TYR A 2 8.57 -4.12 10.02
CA TYR A 2 8.00 -2.77 9.91
C TYR A 2 8.23 -2.19 8.51
N TYR A 3 7.16 -1.88 7.79
CA TYR A 3 7.21 -1.19 6.52
C TYR A 3 7.13 0.33 6.75
N LEU A 4 8.17 1.04 6.35
CA LEU A 4 8.27 2.50 6.46
C LEU A 4 7.79 3.13 5.14
N GLU A 5 6.55 3.63 5.12
CA GLU A 5 6.02 4.36 3.96
C GLU A 5 6.60 5.79 3.88
N THR A 6 6.29 6.51 2.83
CA THR A 6 6.89 7.82 2.51
C THR A 6 6.73 8.86 3.62
N ASN A 7 5.55 8.96 4.26
CA ASN A 7 5.33 9.91 5.35
C ASN A 7 6.09 9.53 6.62
N ALA A 8 6.23 8.21 6.89
CA ALA A 8 7.07 7.71 7.99
C ALA A 8 8.53 8.06 7.76
N LEU A 9 9.07 7.80 6.57
CA LEU A 9 10.44 8.16 6.21
C LEU A 9 10.71 9.66 6.39
N ARG A 10 9.79 10.50 5.91
CA ARG A 10 9.88 11.97 6.07
C ARG A 10 9.80 12.41 7.52
N ALA A 11 8.97 11.76 8.32
CA ALA A 11 8.82 12.10 9.74
C ALA A 11 10.02 11.65 10.57
N LEU A 12 10.58 10.47 10.26
CA LEU A 12 11.78 9.95 10.92
C LEU A 12 13.04 10.74 10.51
N GLY A 13 13.20 11.04 9.21
CA GLY A 13 14.29 11.86 8.70
C GLY A 13 15.66 11.42 9.22
N GLY A 14 16.45 12.34 9.76
CA GLY A 14 17.78 12.06 10.32
C GLY A 14 17.79 11.13 11.55
N SER A 15 16.65 10.81 12.16
CA SER A 15 16.57 9.87 13.27
C SER A 15 16.46 8.39 12.83
N LEU A 16 16.32 8.13 11.53
CA LEU A 16 16.22 6.76 10.98
C LEU A 16 17.33 5.82 11.45
N GLY A 17 18.57 6.32 11.56
CA GLY A 17 19.74 5.51 11.94
C GLY A 17 19.95 5.35 13.45
N GLN A 18 19.12 5.94 14.30
CA GLN A 18 19.38 5.97 15.75
C GLN A 18 19.18 4.62 16.45
N ASN A 19 18.27 3.79 15.93
CA ASN A 19 18.02 2.46 16.50
C ASN A 19 18.35 1.36 15.48
N LYS A 20 19.55 0.82 15.58
CA LYS A 20 20.03 -0.23 14.66
C LYS A 20 19.24 -1.53 14.72
N GLU A 21 18.76 -1.92 15.90
CA GLU A 21 18.00 -3.19 16.06
C GLU A 21 16.60 -3.06 15.44
N LEU A 22 15.97 -1.92 15.59
CA LEU A 22 14.68 -1.65 14.96
C LEU A 22 14.82 -1.55 13.43
N LEU A 23 15.92 -0.96 12.93
CA LEU A 23 16.21 -0.91 11.50
C LEU A 23 16.35 -2.28 10.86
N LYS A 24 16.98 -3.24 11.54
CA LYS A 24 17.09 -4.62 11.01
C LYS A 24 15.74 -5.30 10.81
N GLN A 25 14.72 -4.84 11.54
CA GLN A 25 13.35 -5.32 11.44
C GLN A 25 12.49 -4.45 10.52
N SER A 26 13.10 -3.44 9.91
CA SER A 26 12.39 -2.45 9.08
C SER A 26 12.81 -2.54 7.62
N TYR A 27 11.91 -2.14 6.75
CA TYR A 27 12.14 -2.05 5.31
C TYR A 27 11.31 -0.92 4.72
N THR A 28 11.67 -0.52 3.51
CA THR A 28 10.91 0.40 2.69
C THR A 28 10.80 -0.14 1.26
N SER A 29 10.26 0.64 0.33
CA SER A 29 10.07 0.22 -1.06
C SER A 29 10.59 1.24 -2.05
N THR A 30 10.88 0.79 -3.27
CA THR A 30 11.17 1.66 -4.41
C THR A 30 10.03 2.65 -4.65
N PHE A 31 8.78 2.27 -4.37
CA PHE A 31 7.63 3.17 -4.47
C PHE A 31 7.70 4.33 -3.45
N SER A 32 8.08 4.06 -2.19
CA SER A 32 8.31 5.14 -1.21
C SER A 32 9.42 6.09 -1.66
N LEU A 33 10.48 5.56 -2.27
CA LEU A 33 11.56 6.38 -2.83
C LEU A 33 11.09 7.19 -4.05
N PHE A 34 10.28 6.59 -4.92
CA PHE A 34 9.64 7.29 -6.05
C PHE A 34 8.83 8.50 -5.58
N GLU A 35 8.00 8.35 -4.56
CA GLU A 35 7.24 9.47 -4.01
C GLU A 35 8.13 10.55 -3.36
N LEU A 36 9.25 10.17 -2.75
CA LEU A 36 10.22 11.13 -2.24
C LEU A 36 10.82 11.96 -3.37
N ILE A 37 11.33 11.31 -4.43
CA ILE A 37 12.02 12.00 -5.54
C ILE A 37 11.06 12.77 -6.44
N LYS A 38 9.86 12.25 -6.70
CA LYS A 38 8.81 12.94 -7.49
C LYS A 38 8.52 14.35 -6.97
N GLY A 39 8.67 14.58 -5.67
CA GLY A 39 8.40 15.87 -5.05
C GLY A 39 9.62 16.78 -4.92
N ILE A 40 10.82 16.36 -5.29
CA ILE A 40 12.05 17.15 -5.07
C ILE A 40 11.99 18.47 -5.84
N ASP A 41 11.66 18.44 -7.12
CA ASP A 41 11.68 19.62 -7.99
C ASP A 41 10.47 20.52 -7.83
N ARG A 42 9.40 20.06 -7.17
CA ARG A 42 8.08 20.70 -7.13
C ARG A 42 7.68 21.21 -5.74
N SER A 43 8.45 20.93 -4.70
CA SER A 43 8.03 21.19 -3.32
C SER A 43 8.98 22.12 -2.57
N LYS A 44 8.40 22.90 -1.64
CA LYS A 44 9.19 23.67 -0.64
C LYS A 44 10.02 22.77 0.30
N ASP A 45 9.80 21.44 0.24
CA ASP A 45 10.41 20.40 1.06
C ASP A 45 11.61 19.72 0.40
N SER A 46 12.13 20.21 -0.73
CA SER A 46 13.19 19.56 -1.51
C SER A 46 14.37 19.12 -0.64
N ASN A 47 14.91 20.04 0.19
CA ASN A 47 16.04 19.75 1.08
C ASN A 47 15.69 18.64 2.10
N ARG A 48 14.48 18.62 2.62
CA ARG A 48 14.05 17.59 3.58
C ARG A 48 13.98 16.22 2.90
N ARG A 49 13.48 16.15 1.68
CA ARG A 49 13.41 14.92 0.88
C ARG A 49 14.81 14.39 0.53
N LEU A 50 15.70 15.27 0.10
CA LEU A 50 17.12 14.92 -0.14
C LEU A 50 17.82 14.41 1.13
N ASN A 51 17.60 15.05 2.28
CA ASN A 51 18.14 14.60 3.55
C ASN A 51 17.63 13.19 3.94
N VAL A 52 16.36 12.89 3.67
CA VAL A 52 15.80 11.55 3.90
C VAL A 52 16.47 10.52 2.99
N LEU A 53 16.59 10.81 1.70
CA LEU A 53 17.30 9.93 0.75
C LEU A 53 18.75 9.69 1.16
N ASN A 54 19.48 10.73 1.54
CA ASN A 54 20.86 10.63 2.05
C ASN A 54 20.91 9.74 3.31
N SER A 55 19.93 9.88 4.21
CA SER A 55 19.84 9.07 5.42
C SER A 55 19.62 7.60 5.08
N ILE A 56 18.70 7.29 4.15
CA ILE A 56 18.41 5.91 3.70
C ILE A 56 19.66 5.29 3.07
N GLN A 57 20.38 6.03 2.25
CA GLN A 57 21.63 5.54 1.62
C GLN A 57 22.73 5.27 2.65
N ALA A 58 22.81 6.08 3.71
CA ALA A 58 23.83 5.95 4.75
C ALA A 58 23.56 4.80 5.73
N ILE A 59 22.30 4.35 5.81
CA ILE A 59 21.89 3.22 6.65
C ILE A 59 21.51 2.09 5.70
N ASP A 60 21.92 0.87 6.01
CA ASP A 60 21.57 -0.32 5.23
C ASP A 60 20.11 -0.73 5.47
N LEU A 61 19.15 0.16 5.12
CA LEU A 61 17.73 -0.10 5.22
C LEU A 61 17.32 -1.06 4.11
N LYS A 62 16.72 -2.18 4.49
CA LYS A 62 16.22 -3.16 3.52
C LYS A 62 15.21 -2.51 2.56
N LEU A 63 15.40 -2.72 1.28
CA LEU A 63 14.56 -2.20 0.20
C LEU A 63 13.81 -3.32 -0.49
N VAL A 64 12.50 -3.16 -0.70
CA VAL A 64 11.75 -3.94 -1.67
C VAL A 64 11.90 -3.27 -3.02
N ASP A 65 12.61 -3.95 -3.93
CA ASP A 65 13.17 -3.39 -5.15
C ASP A 65 12.16 -3.19 -6.30
N PHE A 66 10.89 -3.47 -6.08
CA PHE A 66 9.85 -3.46 -7.10
C PHE A 66 8.87 -2.31 -6.91
N MET A 67 8.31 -1.82 -8.02
CA MET A 67 7.19 -0.89 -8.04
C MET A 67 5.85 -1.64 -7.87
N PRO A 68 4.73 -0.97 -7.50
CA PRO A 68 3.46 -1.64 -7.20
C PRO A 68 2.96 -2.58 -8.29
N PHE A 69 3.05 -2.21 -9.56
CA PHE A 69 2.59 -3.05 -10.67
C PHE A 69 3.47 -4.29 -10.87
N GLU A 70 4.78 -4.15 -10.68
CA GLU A 70 5.72 -5.26 -10.69
C GLU A 70 5.44 -6.25 -9.55
N MET A 71 5.11 -5.73 -8.34
CA MET A 71 4.69 -6.56 -7.21
C MET A 71 3.41 -7.35 -7.51
N ILE A 72 2.45 -6.76 -8.23
CA ILE A 72 1.23 -7.46 -8.67
C ILE A 72 1.60 -8.59 -9.64
N GLU A 73 2.44 -8.35 -10.63
CA GLU A 73 2.90 -9.38 -11.57
C GLU A 73 3.58 -10.54 -10.84
N LEU A 74 4.51 -10.23 -9.92
CA LEU A 74 5.19 -11.24 -9.10
C LEU A 74 4.24 -12.08 -8.24
N ALA A 75 3.15 -11.47 -7.77
CA ALA A 75 2.15 -12.17 -6.96
C ALA A 75 1.45 -13.31 -7.72
N PHE A 76 1.43 -13.24 -9.04
CA PHE A 76 0.83 -14.25 -9.93
C PHE A 76 1.87 -15.05 -10.73
N GLY A 77 3.11 -15.09 -10.27
CA GLY A 77 4.17 -15.87 -10.91
C GLY A 77 4.65 -15.30 -12.25
N GLY A 78 4.32 -14.05 -12.55
CA GLY A 78 4.85 -13.35 -13.71
C GLY A 78 6.33 -13.04 -13.56
N SER A 79 7.05 -12.94 -14.68
CA SER A 79 8.39 -12.37 -14.72
C SER A 79 8.26 -10.88 -14.99
N THR A 80 8.82 -10.08 -14.12
CA THR A 80 8.93 -8.64 -14.41
C THR A 80 10.06 -8.46 -15.43
N ASP A 81 9.73 -8.25 -16.68
CA ASP A 81 10.71 -7.82 -17.70
C ASP A 81 11.14 -6.37 -17.46
N VAL A 82 11.09 -5.93 -16.23
CA VAL A 82 11.48 -4.65 -15.84
C VAL A 82 10.57 -3.67 -15.38
N ILE A 83 10.83 -2.68 -15.08
CA ILE A 83 11.67 -1.60 -15.51
C ILE A 83 11.31 -0.30 -14.76
N GLU A 84 10.05 -0.19 -14.22
CA GLU A 84 9.73 1.02 -13.48
C GLU A 84 10.63 1.19 -12.27
N SER A 85 10.91 0.10 -11.58
CA SER A 85 11.83 0.10 -10.43
C SER A 85 13.25 0.48 -10.82
N GLU A 86 13.78 -0.01 -11.96
CA GLU A 86 15.11 0.37 -12.41
C GLU A 86 15.16 1.83 -12.87
N ILE A 87 14.15 2.32 -13.57
CA ILE A 87 14.04 3.74 -13.94
C ILE A 87 14.06 4.64 -12.70
N VAL A 88 13.32 4.26 -11.64
CA VAL A 88 13.30 5.01 -10.38
C VAL A 88 14.65 4.98 -9.69
N LYS A 89 15.32 3.82 -9.65
CA LYS A 89 16.67 3.67 -9.07
C LYS A 89 17.71 4.47 -9.84
N ASP A 90 17.64 4.46 -11.16
CA ASP A 90 18.54 5.26 -12.00
C ASP A 90 18.32 6.76 -11.73
N LYS A 91 17.07 7.19 -11.59
CA LYS A 91 16.79 8.58 -11.23
C LYS A 91 17.32 8.95 -9.83
N ILE A 92 17.30 8.04 -8.88
CA ILE A 92 17.89 8.25 -7.56
C ILE A 92 19.43 8.39 -7.70
N ARG A 93 20.09 7.51 -8.50
CA ARG A 93 21.52 7.60 -8.77
C ARG A 93 21.91 8.94 -9.39
N GLU A 94 21.13 9.42 -10.37
CA GLU A 94 21.35 10.74 -10.98
C GLU A 94 21.34 11.88 -9.95
N ILE A 95 20.33 11.88 -9.07
CA ILE A 95 20.18 12.89 -8.02
C ILE A 95 21.45 12.93 -7.14
N PHE A 96 21.99 11.77 -6.79
CA PHE A 96 23.23 11.70 -5.98
C PHE A 96 24.48 12.09 -6.75
N LEU A 97 24.54 11.82 -8.04
CA LEU A 97 25.72 12.10 -8.87
C LEU A 97 25.68 13.51 -9.48
N ASN A 98 24.60 14.27 -9.29
CA ASN A 98 24.35 15.55 -9.96
C ASN A 98 24.59 15.47 -11.49
N SER A 99 24.19 14.34 -12.11
CA SER A 99 24.34 14.10 -13.52
C SER A 99 23.07 14.43 -14.29
N ASP A 100 23.19 15.08 -15.45
CA ASP A 100 22.09 15.28 -16.38
C ASP A 100 21.88 14.01 -17.21
N VAL A 101 20.84 13.24 -16.92
CA VAL A 101 20.44 12.08 -17.72
C VAL A 101 19.07 12.35 -18.36
N ASP A 102 18.78 11.64 -19.44
CA ASP A 102 17.48 11.71 -20.13
C ASP A 102 16.33 11.32 -19.17
N GLN A 103 15.47 12.30 -18.87
CA GLN A 103 14.37 12.15 -17.93
C GLN A 103 13.08 11.58 -18.56
N SER A 104 13.12 11.24 -19.86
CA SER A 104 11.91 10.87 -20.61
C SER A 104 11.19 9.66 -20.03
N ASP A 105 11.92 8.64 -19.61
CA ASP A 105 11.34 7.41 -19.06
C ASP A 105 10.83 7.61 -17.62
N TYR A 106 11.55 8.36 -16.81
CA TYR A 106 11.07 8.72 -15.48
C TYR A 106 9.78 9.57 -15.54
N THR A 107 9.68 10.48 -16.50
CA THR A 107 8.45 11.25 -16.73
C THR A 107 7.28 10.35 -17.10
N LYS A 108 7.48 9.33 -17.92
CA LYS A 108 6.43 8.34 -18.25
C LYS A 108 5.93 7.59 -17.01
N VAL A 109 6.83 7.22 -16.10
CA VAL A 109 6.45 6.61 -14.81
C VAL A 109 5.59 7.56 -14.00
N ILE A 110 5.99 8.83 -13.87
CA ILE A 110 5.18 9.86 -13.18
C ILE A 110 3.79 9.96 -13.81
N ASP A 111 3.71 10.11 -15.12
CA ASP A 111 2.46 10.32 -15.85
C ASP A 111 1.50 9.12 -15.70
N ARG A 112 2.05 7.90 -15.65
CA ARG A 112 1.27 6.69 -15.41
C ARG A 112 0.59 6.72 -14.03
N TYR A 113 1.33 7.05 -12.97
CA TYR A 113 0.76 7.12 -11.61
C TYR A 113 -0.18 8.32 -11.45
N GLU A 114 0.09 9.45 -12.06
CA GLU A 114 -0.80 10.62 -12.03
C GLU A 114 -2.11 10.35 -12.78
N SER A 115 -2.04 9.76 -13.96
CA SER A 115 -3.22 9.36 -14.73
C SER A 115 -4.05 8.30 -14.01
N GLY A 116 -3.38 7.29 -13.44
CA GLY A 116 -4.02 6.26 -12.62
C GLY A 116 -4.75 6.85 -11.41
N THR A 117 -4.14 7.80 -10.73
CA THR A 117 -4.75 8.51 -9.60
C THR A 117 -6.02 9.26 -10.00
N LEU A 118 -6.00 9.97 -11.13
CA LEU A 118 -7.17 10.68 -11.64
C LEU A 118 -8.30 9.72 -12.04
N ALA A 119 -7.98 8.66 -12.77
CA ALA A 119 -8.95 7.65 -13.19
C ALA A 119 -9.59 6.93 -11.97
N PHE A 120 -8.80 6.61 -10.97
CA PHE A 120 -9.27 6.03 -9.71
C PHE A 120 -10.22 6.99 -8.98
N GLN A 121 -9.81 8.25 -8.81
CA GLN A 121 -10.62 9.28 -8.15
C GLN A 121 -11.98 9.47 -8.85
N GLU A 122 -11.99 9.51 -10.16
CA GLU A 122 -13.23 9.61 -10.95
C GLU A 122 -14.12 8.38 -10.78
N SER A 123 -13.54 7.19 -10.88
CA SER A 123 -14.25 5.91 -10.74
C SER A 123 -14.92 5.79 -9.39
N VAL A 124 -14.17 6.02 -8.31
CA VAL A 124 -14.67 5.96 -6.93
C VAL A 124 -15.73 7.05 -6.68
N SER A 125 -15.51 8.26 -7.19
CA SER A 125 -16.46 9.35 -7.04
C SER A 125 -17.78 9.05 -7.75
N LYS A 126 -17.75 8.46 -8.95
CA LYS A 126 -18.95 8.02 -9.66
C LYS A 126 -19.67 6.89 -8.92
N ALA A 127 -18.92 5.95 -8.33
CA ALA A 127 -19.51 4.80 -7.65
C ALA A 127 -20.18 5.15 -6.31
N TYR A 128 -19.64 6.12 -5.56
CA TYR A 128 -20.02 6.37 -4.17
C TYR A 128 -20.58 7.77 -3.87
N ALA A 129 -20.51 8.71 -4.81
CA ALA A 129 -20.97 10.10 -4.60
C ALA A 129 -22.48 10.28 -4.73
N VAL A 130 -23.28 9.25 -4.54
CA VAL A 130 -24.76 9.37 -4.53
C VAL A 130 -25.18 10.06 -3.22
N PRO A 131 -26.06 11.09 -3.26
CA PRO A 131 -26.57 11.74 -2.05
C PRO A 131 -27.14 10.72 -1.07
N ALA A 132 -26.67 10.75 0.18
CA ALA A 132 -27.18 9.86 1.21
C ALA A 132 -28.60 10.21 1.58
N PRO A 133 -29.52 9.24 1.83
CA PRO A 133 -30.62 9.49 2.72
C PRO A 133 -30.08 9.84 4.12
N PRO A 134 -30.78 10.69 4.88
CA PRO A 134 -30.31 11.24 6.16
C PRO A 134 -30.24 10.24 7.33
N GLU A 135 -30.23 8.95 7.05
CA GLU A 135 -30.19 7.92 8.09
C GLU A 135 -28.77 7.63 8.56
N LYS A 136 -28.67 7.43 9.87
CA LYS A 136 -27.45 7.26 10.66
C LYS A 136 -26.40 6.41 9.95
N VAL A 137 -25.27 7.02 9.64
CA VAL A 137 -24.07 6.31 9.22
C VAL A 137 -23.66 5.38 10.37
N VAL A 138 -23.91 4.09 10.20
CA VAL A 138 -23.33 3.07 11.08
C VAL A 138 -21.84 3.11 10.85
N ARG A 139 -21.06 3.53 11.85
CA ARG A 139 -19.61 3.43 11.81
C ARG A 139 -19.28 1.94 11.79
N LEU A 140 -18.89 1.44 10.62
CA LEU A 140 -18.28 0.13 10.50
C LEU A 140 -16.92 0.20 11.20
N ASP A 141 -16.82 -0.52 12.29
CA ASP A 141 -15.55 -0.76 12.96
C ASP A 141 -14.90 -1.95 12.27
N LEU A 142 -13.99 -1.69 11.35
CA LEU A 142 -13.27 -2.73 10.62
C LEU A 142 -12.52 -3.67 11.56
N ASN A 143 -12.03 -3.19 12.68
CA ASN A 143 -11.38 -4.04 13.67
C ASN A 143 -12.36 -5.09 14.24
N LYS A 144 -13.64 -4.77 14.42
CA LYS A 144 -14.65 -5.74 14.84
C LYS A 144 -14.97 -6.79 13.77
N ILE A 145 -14.80 -6.44 12.50
CA ILE A 145 -15.01 -7.36 11.38
C ILE A 145 -13.79 -8.22 11.15
N LEU A 146 -12.60 -7.64 11.24
CA LEU A 146 -11.33 -8.26 10.85
C LEU A 146 -10.59 -8.94 12.02
N LEU A 147 -10.80 -8.45 13.25
CA LEU A 147 -10.19 -9.01 14.46
C LEU A 147 -11.28 -9.64 15.32
N PRO A 148 -11.26 -10.94 15.55
CA PRO A 148 -12.29 -11.61 16.36
C PRO A 148 -11.97 -11.48 17.84
N GLU A 149 -12.04 -10.32 18.40
CA GLU A 149 -12.02 -10.19 19.85
C GLU A 149 -13.43 -9.89 20.39
N ARG A 150 -14.02 -10.90 20.99
CA ARG A 150 -15.06 -10.91 22.03
C ARG A 150 -16.53 -10.84 21.65
N GLU A 151 -16.93 -10.35 20.50
CA GLU A 151 -18.34 -10.43 20.09
C GLU A 151 -18.48 -10.85 18.64
N THR A 152 -18.31 -12.13 18.37
CA THR A 152 -18.60 -12.70 17.04
C THR A 152 -20.10 -12.55 16.78
N PRO A 153 -20.53 -11.84 15.72
CA PRO A 153 -21.93 -11.80 15.32
C PRO A 153 -22.52 -13.21 15.18
N GLU A 154 -23.80 -13.38 15.51
CA GLU A 154 -24.41 -14.73 15.59
C GLU A 154 -24.30 -15.55 14.31
N HIS A 155 -24.34 -14.89 13.13
CA HIS A 155 -24.16 -15.57 11.84
C HIS A 155 -22.74 -16.13 11.64
N LEU A 156 -21.74 -15.56 12.32
CA LEU A 156 -20.35 -16.03 12.27
C LEU A 156 -20.07 -17.14 13.31
N LYS A 157 -20.94 -17.34 14.31
CA LYS A 157 -20.80 -18.44 15.29
C LYS A 157 -20.98 -19.83 14.68
N LYS A 158 -21.51 -19.92 13.46
CA LYS A 158 -21.67 -21.17 12.70
C LYS A 158 -20.42 -21.56 11.91
N ILE A 159 -19.39 -20.69 11.85
CA ILE A 159 -18.13 -20.99 11.20
C ILE A 159 -17.35 -21.98 12.08
N PRO A 160 -16.72 -23.01 11.49
CA PRO A 160 -15.92 -23.96 12.27
C PRO A 160 -14.92 -23.26 13.18
N LYS A 161 -14.75 -23.74 14.40
CA LYS A 161 -13.88 -23.12 15.42
C LYS A 161 -12.44 -22.93 14.97
N ASP A 162 -12.01 -23.67 13.98
CA ASP A 162 -10.66 -23.62 13.39
C ASP A 162 -10.52 -22.49 12.35
N SER A 163 -11.64 -21.89 11.94
CA SER A 163 -11.67 -20.79 10.98
C SER A 163 -11.87 -19.48 11.73
N HIS A 164 -10.80 -18.75 11.93
CA HIS A 164 -10.88 -17.42 12.48
C HIS A 164 -11.76 -16.54 11.54
N PRO A 165 -12.75 -15.76 12.02
CA PRO A 165 -13.60 -14.94 11.15
C PRO A 165 -12.82 -14.04 10.19
N SER A 166 -11.69 -13.49 10.64
CA SER A 166 -10.80 -12.72 9.79
C SER A 166 -10.19 -13.58 8.66
N ARG A 167 -9.80 -14.83 8.94
CA ARG A 167 -9.24 -15.75 7.94
C ARG A 167 -10.31 -16.13 6.91
N PHE A 168 -11.54 -16.41 7.35
CA PHE A 168 -12.64 -16.67 6.44
C PHE A 168 -12.93 -15.47 5.53
N LEU A 169 -12.99 -14.26 6.09
CA LEU A 169 -13.19 -13.04 5.32
C LEU A 169 -12.04 -12.81 4.33
N MET A 170 -10.80 -13.02 4.74
CA MET A 170 -9.63 -12.94 3.85
C MET A 170 -9.74 -13.89 2.67
N GLU A 171 -10.11 -15.15 2.91
CA GLU A 171 -10.31 -16.12 1.82
C GLU A 171 -11.43 -15.68 0.86
N GLN A 172 -12.52 -15.11 1.36
CA GLN A 172 -13.61 -14.59 0.50
C GLN A 172 -13.15 -13.38 -0.33
N ILE A 173 -12.44 -12.44 0.28
CA ILE A 173 -11.87 -11.27 -0.40
C ILE A 173 -10.88 -11.73 -1.48
N LYS A 174 -9.97 -12.61 -1.14
CA LYS A 174 -8.97 -13.16 -2.07
C LYS A 174 -9.62 -13.80 -3.30
N GLN A 175 -10.66 -14.62 -3.10
CA GLN A 175 -11.38 -15.29 -4.19
C GLN A 175 -12.02 -14.29 -5.18
N THR A 176 -12.35 -13.08 -4.73
CA THR A 176 -12.92 -12.04 -5.56
C THR A 176 -11.86 -11.12 -6.17
N GLU A 177 -10.94 -10.64 -5.32
CA GLU A 177 -9.99 -9.60 -5.70
C GLU A 177 -8.83 -10.12 -6.56
N ALA A 178 -8.30 -11.32 -6.24
CA ALA A 178 -7.16 -11.84 -6.99
C ALA A 178 -7.46 -12.06 -8.48
N PRO A 179 -8.60 -12.70 -8.89
CA PRO A 179 -8.95 -12.79 -10.29
C PRO A 179 -9.23 -11.42 -10.94
N ALA A 180 -9.84 -10.48 -10.22
CA ALA A 180 -10.13 -9.15 -10.74
C ALA A 180 -8.85 -8.37 -11.03
N ILE A 181 -7.90 -8.34 -10.10
CA ILE A 181 -6.60 -7.67 -10.25
C ILE A 181 -5.78 -8.34 -11.36
N TYR A 182 -5.74 -9.67 -11.38
CA TYR A 182 -5.03 -10.39 -12.46
C TYR A 182 -5.53 -9.99 -13.84
N ARG A 183 -6.85 -9.98 -14.05
CA ARG A 183 -7.44 -9.61 -15.35
C ARG A 183 -7.28 -8.14 -15.71
N LEU A 184 -7.21 -7.26 -14.72
CA LEU A 184 -6.93 -5.84 -14.95
C LEU A 184 -5.55 -5.65 -15.59
N HIS A 185 -4.56 -6.47 -15.19
CA HIS A 185 -3.19 -6.43 -15.72
C HIS A 185 -2.99 -7.34 -16.94
N ASN A 186 -3.81 -8.38 -17.09
CA ASN A 186 -3.73 -9.40 -18.15
C ASN A 186 -5.06 -9.51 -18.89
N SER A 187 -5.50 -8.42 -19.52
CA SER A 187 -6.83 -8.29 -20.15
C SER A 187 -7.13 -9.35 -21.24
N GLU A 188 -6.11 -9.92 -21.87
CA GLU A 188 -6.24 -10.97 -22.88
C GLU A 188 -6.25 -12.38 -22.30
N SER A 189 -6.03 -12.53 -21.00
CA SER A 189 -5.98 -13.84 -20.35
C SER A 189 -7.36 -14.51 -20.35
N LYS A 190 -7.37 -15.80 -20.71
CA LYS A 190 -8.55 -16.68 -20.69
C LYS A 190 -8.59 -17.61 -19.49
N MET A 191 -7.70 -17.42 -18.53
CA MET A 191 -7.65 -18.25 -17.32
C MET A 191 -8.93 -18.12 -16.49
N SER A 192 -9.42 -19.23 -15.98
CA SER A 192 -10.52 -19.27 -15.01
C SER A 192 -10.08 -18.75 -13.65
N ASP A 193 -11.02 -18.39 -12.80
CA ASP A 193 -10.72 -17.90 -11.45
C ASP A 193 -9.91 -18.93 -10.65
N SER A 194 -10.22 -20.22 -10.79
CA SER A 194 -9.49 -21.29 -10.10
C SER A 194 -8.04 -21.41 -10.57
N GLU A 195 -7.77 -21.24 -11.85
CA GLU A 195 -6.41 -21.25 -12.40
C GLU A 195 -5.62 -20.04 -11.90
N ILE A 196 -6.23 -18.84 -11.89
CA ILE A 196 -5.61 -17.62 -11.37
C ILE A 196 -5.29 -17.79 -9.88
N LEU A 197 -6.22 -18.29 -9.09
CA LEU A 197 -6.01 -18.53 -7.66
C LEU A 197 -4.91 -19.57 -7.40
N SER A 198 -4.72 -20.53 -8.31
CA SER A 198 -3.67 -21.54 -8.16
C SER A 198 -2.24 -21.03 -8.36
N ILE A 199 -2.08 -19.93 -9.10
CA ILE A 199 -0.78 -19.27 -9.33
C ILE A 199 -0.51 -18.11 -8.36
N TYR A 200 -1.52 -17.65 -7.64
CA TYR A 200 -1.42 -16.57 -6.69
C TYR A 200 -0.67 -17.00 -5.42
N ASN A 201 0.35 -16.22 -5.02
CA ASN A 201 1.27 -16.55 -3.93
C ASN A 201 0.90 -15.95 -2.56
N ASN A 202 -0.26 -15.33 -2.41
CA ASN A 202 -0.81 -14.67 -1.22
C ASN A 202 -0.07 -13.39 -0.76
N SER A 203 0.89 -12.88 -1.51
CA SER A 203 1.66 -11.69 -1.11
C SER A 203 0.86 -10.37 -1.12
N LEU A 204 -0.34 -10.35 -1.71
CA LEU A 204 -1.21 -9.18 -1.79
C LEU A 204 -2.41 -9.26 -0.82
N ASP A 205 -2.46 -10.22 0.08
CA ASP A 205 -3.62 -10.43 0.94
C ASP A 205 -3.98 -9.17 1.76
N LEU A 206 -3.00 -8.52 2.37
CA LEU A 206 -3.23 -7.27 3.12
C LEU A 206 -3.59 -6.08 2.21
N TYR A 207 -3.11 -6.07 0.97
CA TYR A 207 -3.54 -5.09 -0.02
C TYR A 207 -5.01 -5.27 -0.40
N PHE A 208 -5.45 -6.49 -0.67
CA PHE A 208 -6.86 -6.77 -0.94
C PHE A 208 -7.75 -6.40 0.25
N LEU A 209 -7.27 -6.66 1.46
CA LEU A 209 -7.97 -6.26 2.67
C LEU A 209 -8.06 -4.73 2.80
N ALA A 210 -6.99 -4.01 2.48
CA ALA A 210 -6.99 -2.54 2.46
C ALA A 210 -7.96 -1.98 1.41
N CYS A 211 -8.01 -2.57 0.20
CA CYS A 211 -8.96 -2.20 -0.84
C CYS A 211 -10.41 -2.41 -0.38
N PHE A 212 -10.71 -3.57 0.21
CA PHE A 212 -12.01 -3.86 0.79
C PHE A 212 -12.39 -2.87 1.90
N GLY A 213 -11.47 -2.60 2.83
CA GLY A 213 -11.65 -1.61 3.89
C GLY A 213 -11.90 -0.21 3.34
N TYR A 214 -11.18 0.16 2.29
CA TYR A 214 -11.37 1.44 1.60
C TYR A 214 -12.75 1.55 0.97
N GLU A 215 -13.21 0.50 0.26
CA GLU A 215 -14.56 0.48 -0.31
C GLU A 215 -15.63 0.61 0.76
N LEU A 216 -15.53 -0.14 1.85
CA LEU A 216 -16.47 -0.04 2.97
C LEU A 216 -16.48 1.37 3.55
N LYS A 217 -15.32 1.97 3.77
CA LYS A 217 -15.20 3.35 4.23
C LYS A 217 -15.93 4.32 3.29
N ARG A 218 -15.71 4.19 1.97
CA ARG A 218 -16.35 5.07 0.98
C ARG A 218 -17.86 4.87 0.90
N LYS A 219 -18.32 3.62 0.91
CA LYS A 219 -19.77 3.27 0.98
C LYS A 219 -20.44 3.87 2.21
N CYS A 220 -19.80 3.77 3.38
CA CYS A 220 -20.36 4.28 4.63
C CYS A 220 -20.35 5.81 4.71
N LEU A 221 -19.25 6.45 4.31
CA LEU A 221 -19.11 7.90 4.41
C LEU A 221 -19.70 8.65 3.21
N ARG A 222 -19.92 7.96 2.10
CA ARG A 222 -20.37 8.53 0.82
C ARG A 222 -19.56 9.76 0.39
N GLN A 223 -18.27 9.71 0.62
CA GLN A 223 -17.34 10.76 0.28
C GLN A 223 -16.64 10.44 -1.04
N ALA A 224 -16.39 11.48 -1.82
CA ALA A 224 -15.52 11.39 -2.99
C ALA A 224 -14.12 10.93 -2.58
N ALA A 225 -13.43 10.24 -3.49
CA ALA A 225 -12.04 9.87 -3.29
C ALA A 225 -11.15 11.12 -3.17
N SER A 226 -10.14 11.04 -2.29
CA SER A 226 -9.07 12.03 -2.26
C SER A 226 -8.12 11.80 -3.44
N LYS A 227 -7.42 12.85 -3.85
CA LYS A 227 -6.42 12.78 -4.93
C LYS A 227 -5.32 11.73 -4.65
N ASN A 228 -4.97 11.50 -3.40
CA ASN A 228 -3.87 10.62 -3.03
C ASN A 228 -4.31 9.19 -2.65
N ASP A 229 -5.61 8.93 -2.54
CA ASP A 229 -6.12 7.66 -2.02
C ASP A 229 -5.56 6.42 -2.74
N LEU A 230 -5.36 6.51 -4.07
CA LEU A 230 -4.76 5.40 -4.81
C LEU A 230 -3.31 5.15 -4.37
N LEU A 231 -2.50 6.21 -4.26
CA LEU A 231 -1.10 6.08 -3.87
C LEU A 231 -0.98 5.51 -2.46
N ASP A 232 -1.84 5.96 -1.55
CA ASP A 232 -1.91 5.44 -0.19
C ASP A 232 -2.26 3.94 -0.20
N LEU A 233 -3.26 3.51 -0.98
CA LEU A 233 -3.61 2.10 -1.13
C LEU A 233 -2.46 1.26 -1.67
N LEU A 234 -1.70 1.78 -2.64
CA LEU A 234 -0.57 1.07 -3.24
C LEU A 234 0.55 0.78 -2.23
N HIS A 235 0.67 1.54 -1.15
CA HIS A 235 1.60 1.20 -0.07
C HIS A 235 1.25 -0.11 0.64
N ALA A 236 -0.03 -0.50 0.69
CA ALA A 236 -0.43 -1.76 1.32
C ALA A 236 0.07 -3.00 0.55
N ILE A 237 0.45 -2.88 -0.72
CA ILE A 237 1.07 -3.95 -1.53
C ILE A 237 2.38 -4.45 -0.88
N TYR A 238 3.08 -3.59 -0.15
CA TYR A 238 4.34 -3.91 0.50
C TYR A 238 4.21 -4.58 1.86
N LEU A 239 2.98 -4.79 2.34
CA LEU A 239 2.70 -5.62 3.50
C LEU A 239 2.62 -7.10 3.06
N ILE A 240 3.78 -7.66 2.72
CA ILE A 240 3.92 -8.95 2.04
C ILE A 240 3.45 -10.13 2.91
N ASP A 241 3.60 -10.01 4.22
CA ASP A 241 3.22 -11.02 5.19
C ASP A 241 2.11 -10.50 6.11
N HIS A 242 1.27 -11.39 6.62
CA HIS A 242 0.21 -11.04 7.58
C HIS A 242 0.73 -10.36 8.86
N ASP A 243 1.98 -10.62 9.25
CA ASP A 243 2.65 -10.01 10.39
C ASP A 243 3.37 -8.70 10.03
N SER A 244 3.26 -8.24 8.79
CA SER A 244 3.82 -6.96 8.37
C SER A 244 3.05 -5.81 8.99
N ILE A 245 3.78 -4.82 9.51
CA ILE A 245 3.24 -3.66 10.21
C ILE A 245 3.63 -2.41 9.42
N MET A 246 2.65 -1.65 8.96
CA MET A 246 2.88 -0.36 8.35
C MET A 246 3.15 0.69 9.43
N VAL A 247 4.16 1.49 9.22
CA VAL A 247 4.44 2.68 10.04
C VAL A 247 3.98 3.91 9.27
N SER A 248 2.95 4.58 9.76
CA SER A 248 2.41 5.78 9.11
C SER A 248 1.69 6.69 10.09
N ASN A 249 1.71 7.99 9.79
CA ASN A 249 0.85 8.98 10.46
C ASN A 249 -0.37 9.35 9.59
N ASP A 250 -0.56 8.71 8.43
CA ASP A 250 -1.70 8.99 7.58
C ASP A 250 -2.98 8.35 8.16
N ALA A 251 -4.03 9.17 8.28
CA ALA A 251 -5.30 8.77 8.86
C ALA A 251 -6.10 7.76 8.01
N ILE A 252 -5.70 7.51 6.76
CA ILE A 252 -6.37 6.53 5.91
C ILE A 252 -6.10 5.10 6.41
N PHE A 253 -4.84 4.78 6.75
CA PHE A 253 -4.43 3.42 7.08
C PHE A 253 -5.12 2.82 8.30
N PRO A 254 -5.27 3.52 9.44
CA PRO A 254 -6.05 3.00 10.56
C PRO A 254 -7.53 2.76 10.24
N ALA A 255 -8.02 3.30 9.12
CA ALA A 255 -9.39 3.15 8.68
C ALA A 255 -9.59 2.03 7.65
N ILE A 256 -8.51 1.47 7.09
CA ILE A 256 -8.55 0.46 6.02
C ILE A 256 -7.75 -0.80 6.33
N LEU A 257 -6.85 -0.76 7.31
CA LEU A 257 -6.06 -1.91 7.77
C LEU A 257 -6.46 -2.33 9.18
N PRO A 258 -6.28 -3.60 9.54
CA PRO A 258 -6.41 -4.06 10.91
C PRO A 258 -5.44 -3.32 11.85
N SER A 259 -5.85 -3.05 13.09
CA SER A 259 -5.01 -2.33 14.06
C SER A 259 -3.68 -3.03 14.39
N ILE A 260 -3.60 -4.35 14.17
CA ILE A 260 -2.35 -5.11 14.33
C ILE A 260 -1.33 -4.86 13.22
N ASN A 261 -1.78 -4.35 12.08
CA ASN A 261 -0.95 -4.12 10.89
C ASN A 261 -0.57 -2.65 10.68
N ILE A 262 -0.85 -1.78 11.65
CA ILE A 262 -0.54 -0.35 11.56
C ILE A 262 -0.13 0.22 12.91
N ILE A 263 0.94 1.01 12.93
CA ILE A 263 1.36 1.83 14.07
C ILE A 263 1.71 3.25 13.60
N SER A 264 1.60 4.21 14.49
CA SER A 264 2.07 5.57 14.25
C SER A 264 3.60 5.65 14.28
N VAL A 265 4.14 6.72 13.71
CA VAL A 265 5.59 7.00 13.79
C VAL A 265 6.05 7.21 15.24
N GLU A 266 5.19 7.73 16.11
CA GLU A 266 5.50 7.91 17.53
C GLU A 266 5.60 6.55 18.25
N GLU A 267 4.62 5.68 18.04
CA GLU A 267 4.66 4.31 18.57
C GLU A 267 5.90 3.56 18.09
N TYR A 268 6.22 3.66 16.79
CA TYR A 268 7.43 3.06 16.22
C TYR A 268 8.72 3.55 16.90
N ARG A 269 8.84 4.87 17.19
CA ARG A 269 9.99 5.43 17.90
C ARG A 269 10.12 4.91 19.33
N ASN A 270 8.99 4.57 19.95
CA ASN A 270 8.92 4.13 21.35
C ASN A 270 9.10 2.59 21.51
N LEU A 271 9.34 1.85 20.41
CA LEU A 271 9.63 0.42 20.43
C LEU A 271 11.06 0.08 20.93
N VAL A 272 11.73 0.99 21.60
CA VAL A 272 13.13 0.88 22.06
C VAL A 272 13.18 0.31 23.46
#